data_cdc24d031e5c7779de10c87b0d2f12df
#
_entry.id   cdc24d031e5c7779de10c87b0d2f12df
#
_cell.length_a   1.000
_cell.length_b   1.000
_cell.length_c   1.000
_cell.angle_alpha   90.00
_cell.angle_beta   90.00
_cell.angle_gamma   90.00
#
_symmetry.space_group_name_H-M   'P 1'
#
loop_
_entity.id
_entity.type
_entity.pdbx_description
1 polymer ?
#
loop_
_entity_poly.entity_id
_entity_poly.type
_entity_poly.pdbx_seq_one_letter_code
_entity_poly.pdbx_strand_id
1 'polypeptide(L)'
;WDAFHSDVDAQALLNDEDFWAYEDKPQATRSLSGTMINRLKDIMPQLFGGSADLAPSNKTEMKGEGFFSKTDYSGRNVHFGVRELAMGAITNGLALHGGIRPYAGTFFVFSDYMKPMIRLAALMSLPTTYVLTHDSIGVGEDGPTHEPIEQLAMLRSLPNVNVFRPADATETAAGWYLAATSQKTPTALVLTRQNLPQLAGSSKEALKGAYVIADANKAVPDAIIPDEK
;
A
#
# COMPACT_ATOMS: atom_id res chain seq x y z
N TRP A 1 -14.69 -15.74 -15.56
CA TRP A 1 -13.34 -15.74 -16.11
C TRP A 1 -12.91 -14.32 -16.49
N ASP A 2 -13.64 -13.65 -17.37
CA ASP A 2 -13.26 -12.34 -17.91
C ASP A 2 -13.06 -11.27 -16.82
N ALA A 3 -13.95 -11.21 -15.82
CA ALA A 3 -13.82 -10.27 -14.71
C ALA A 3 -12.55 -10.44 -13.86
N PHE A 4 -12.02 -11.68 -13.78
CA PHE A 4 -10.78 -11.96 -13.04
C PHE A 4 -9.53 -11.71 -13.88
N HIS A 5 -9.63 -11.70 -15.21
CA HIS A 5 -8.51 -11.54 -16.13
C HIS A 5 -8.51 -10.18 -16.85
N SER A 6 -9.51 -9.34 -16.59
CA SER A 6 -9.53 -7.97 -17.08
C SER A 6 -8.67 -7.04 -16.21
N ASP A 7 -8.04 -6.11 -16.87
CA ASP A 7 -7.33 -5.02 -16.18
C ASP A 7 -8.32 -3.99 -15.65
N VAL A 8 -7.90 -3.29 -14.61
CA VAL A 8 -8.65 -2.12 -14.12
C VAL A 8 -8.60 -1.04 -15.19
N ASP A 9 -9.76 -0.45 -15.49
CA ASP A 9 -9.80 0.74 -16.34
C ASP A 9 -9.15 1.93 -15.62
N ALA A 10 -7.89 2.18 -15.99
CA ALA A 10 -7.08 3.22 -15.37
C ALA A 10 -7.69 4.62 -15.55
N GLN A 11 -8.34 4.88 -16.69
CA GLN A 11 -8.94 6.19 -16.93
C GLN A 11 -10.23 6.38 -16.13
N ALA A 12 -11.04 5.34 -16.03
CA ALA A 12 -12.24 5.35 -15.18
C ALA A 12 -11.83 5.57 -13.70
N LEU A 13 -10.85 4.83 -13.21
CA LEU A 13 -10.37 4.97 -11.83
C LEU A 13 -9.73 6.34 -11.55
N LEU A 14 -9.02 6.93 -12.54
CA LEU A 14 -8.44 8.26 -12.41
C LEU A 14 -9.51 9.36 -12.26
N ASN A 15 -10.67 9.15 -12.87
CA ASN A 15 -11.79 10.11 -12.88
C ASN A 15 -12.86 9.78 -11.82
N ASP A 16 -12.72 8.70 -11.08
CA ASP A 16 -13.67 8.28 -10.05
C ASP A 16 -13.53 9.19 -8.81
N GLU A 17 -14.49 10.07 -8.59
CA GLU A 17 -14.48 11.01 -7.48
C GLU A 17 -14.53 10.29 -6.12
N ASP A 18 -15.28 9.19 -6.00
CA ASP A 18 -15.37 8.41 -4.78
C ASP A 18 -14.06 7.71 -4.43
N PHE A 19 -13.31 7.27 -5.44
CA PHE A 19 -11.98 6.71 -5.23
C PHE A 19 -11.00 7.73 -4.63
N TRP A 20 -11.08 8.99 -5.03
CA TRP A 20 -10.19 10.06 -4.57
C TRP A 20 -10.73 10.85 -3.38
N ALA A 21 -11.97 10.59 -2.93
CA ALA A 21 -12.58 11.31 -1.82
C ALA A 21 -11.86 11.00 -0.49
N TYR A 22 -11.74 11.99 0.37
CA TYR A 22 -11.21 11.85 1.72
C TYR A 22 -11.90 12.82 2.68
N GLU A 23 -11.80 12.53 3.97
CA GLU A 23 -12.19 13.45 5.02
C GLU A 23 -11.00 14.37 5.35
N ASP A 24 -11.22 15.68 5.38
CA ASP A 24 -10.19 16.65 5.72
C ASP A 24 -9.94 16.67 7.24
N LYS A 25 -9.20 15.65 7.69
CA LYS A 25 -8.75 15.47 9.06
C LYS A 25 -7.43 14.71 9.09
N PRO A 26 -6.59 14.92 10.14
CA PRO A 26 -5.38 14.13 10.29
C PRO A 26 -5.66 12.63 10.39
N GLN A 27 -5.04 11.85 9.54
CA GLN A 27 -5.18 10.40 9.50
C GLN A 27 -3.85 9.70 9.21
N ALA A 28 -3.65 8.52 9.78
CA ALA A 28 -2.52 7.66 9.43
C ALA A 28 -2.69 7.10 8.03
N THR A 29 -1.64 7.13 7.21
CA THR A 29 -1.73 6.62 5.83
C THR A 29 -2.02 5.11 5.77
N ARG A 30 -1.70 4.33 6.81
CA ARG A 30 -2.16 2.94 6.93
C ARG A 30 -3.70 2.83 7.01
N SER A 31 -4.35 3.76 7.71
CA SER A 31 -5.82 3.77 7.83
C SER A 31 -6.48 4.18 6.52
N LEU A 32 -5.90 5.19 5.87
CA LEU A 32 -6.28 5.60 4.51
C LEU A 32 -6.11 4.46 3.50
N SER A 33 -5.00 3.72 3.57
CA SER A 33 -4.78 2.52 2.77
C SER A 33 -5.87 1.46 2.99
N GLY A 34 -6.30 1.24 4.23
CA GLY A 34 -7.43 0.36 4.53
C GLY A 34 -8.73 0.82 3.88
N THR A 35 -8.96 2.13 3.80
CA THR A 35 -10.09 2.70 3.05
C THR A 35 -9.95 2.39 1.56
N MET A 36 -8.76 2.56 0.98
CA MET A 36 -8.51 2.29 -0.44
C MET A 36 -8.70 0.80 -0.79
N ILE A 37 -8.20 -0.13 0.04
CA ILE A 37 -8.44 -1.57 -0.12
C ILE A 37 -9.95 -1.85 -0.19
N ASN A 38 -10.73 -1.22 0.70
CA ASN A 38 -12.17 -1.44 0.78
C ASN A 38 -12.96 -0.75 -0.34
N ARG A 39 -12.43 0.26 -1.01
CA ARG A 39 -12.98 0.80 -2.27
C ARG A 39 -12.63 -0.11 -3.45
N LEU A 40 -11.37 -0.52 -3.54
CA LEU A 40 -10.89 -1.37 -4.63
C LEU A 40 -11.54 -2.76 -4.64
N LYS A 41 -11.86 -3.35 -3.48
CA LYS A 41 -12.52 -4.66 -3.43
C LYS A 41 -13.86 -4.71 -4.18
N ASP A 42 -14.57 -3.59 -4.24
CA ASP A 42 -15.89 -3.49 -4.88
C ASP A 42 -15.79 -3.40 -6.42
N ILE A 43 -14.66 -2.91 -6.94
CA ILE A 43 -14.39 -2.77 -8.38
C ILE A 43 -13.39 -3.79 -8.93
N MET A 44 -12.67 -4.48 -8.05
CA MET A 44 -11.64 -5.49 -8.40
C MET A 44 -11.99 -6.83 -7.76
N PRO A 45 -12.82 -7.68 -8.38
CA PRO A 45 -13.14 -9.01 -7.85
C PRO A 45 -11.88 -9.89 -7.69
N GLN A 46 -10.83 -9.64 -8.47
CA GLN A 46 -9.55 -10.33 -8.41
C GLN A 46 -8.63 -9.86 -7.26
N LEU A 47 -8.98 -8.80 -6.51
CA LEU A 47 -8.20 -8.35 -5.36
C LEU A 47 -8.26 -9.39 -4.24
N PHE A 48 -7.11 -9.86 -3.77
CA PHE A 48 -6.98 -10.96 -2.82
C PHE A 48 -5.72 -10.79 -1.97
N GLY A 49 -5.78 -10.97 -0.66
CA GLY A 49 -4.58 -10.82 0.15
C GLY A 49 -4.84 -10.74 1.65
N GLY A 50 -3.85 -10.23 2.38
CA GLY A 50 -3.91 -10.14 3.83
C GLY A 50 -2.57 -9.81 4.45
N SER A 51 -2.36 -10.20 5.70
CA SER A 51 -1.16 -9.84 6.47
C SER A 51 -0.50 -11.03 7.14
N ALA A 52 0.78 -10.83 7.50
CA ALA A 52 1.55 -11.73 8.35
C ALA A 52 1.13 -11.59 9.82
N ASP A 53 -0.12 -11.98 10.13
CA ASP A 53 -0.76 -11.91 11.46
C ASP A 53 -0.91 -10.50 12.05
N LEU A 54 -0.92 -9.48 11.20
CA LEU A 54 -0.96 -8.06 11.57
C LEU A 54 -2.13 -7.30 10.95
N ALA A 55 -3.16 -7.99 10.43
CA ALA A 55 -4.25 -7.36 9.69
C ALA A 55 -4.95 -6.20 10.43
N PRO A 56 -5.24 -6.27 11.74
CA PRO A 56 -5.83 -5.15 12.47
C PRO A 56 -4.93 -3.92 12.54
N SER A 57 -3.61 -4.12 12.69
CA SER A 57 -2.62 -3.04 12.75
C SER A 57 -2.29 -2.48 11.37
N ASN A 58 -2.15 -3.33 10.36
CA ASN A 58 -1.87 -2.94 8.98
C ASN A 58 -3.09 -2.39 8.24
N LYS A 59 -4.31 -2.59 8.78
CA LYS A 59 -5.58 -2.20 8.14
C LYS A 59 -5.79 -2.85 6.76
N THR A 60 -5.42 -4.13 6.63
CA THR A 60 -5.41 -4.87 5.36
C THR A 60 -6.64 -5.75 5.13
N GLU A 61 -7.63 -5.71 6.00
CA GLU A 61 -8.84 -6.50 5.86
C GLU A 61 -9.83 -5.88 4.87
N MET A 62 -10.27 -6.67 3.90
CA MET A 62 -11.43 -6.38 3.07
C MET A 62 -12.69 -6.75 3.84
N LYS A 63 -13.41 -5.74 4.32
CA LYS A 63 -14.59 -5.91 5.16
C LYS A 63 -15.70 -6.64 4.39
N GLY A 64 -16.26 -7.67 5.02
CA GLY A 64 -17.37 -8.45 4.45
C GLY A 64 -16.94 -9.54 3.45
N GLU A 65 -15.64 -9.65 3.10
CA GLU A 65 -15.16 -10.59 2.08
C GLU A 65 -14.74 -11.97 2.64
N GLY A 66 -14.98 -12.23 3.92
CA GLY A 66 -14.64 -13.52 4.54
C GLY A 66 -13.14 -13.85 4.51
N PHE A 67 -12.79 -15.00 5.10
CA PHE A 67 -11.41 -15.49 5.17
C PHE A 67 -11.25 -16.78 4.37
N PHE A 68 -10.30 -16.78 3.47
CA PHE A 68 -9.91 -17.97 2.72
C PHE A 68 -9.34 -19.01 3.67
N SER A 69 -9.93 -20.19 3.71
CA SER A 69 -9.55 -21.26 4.63
C SER A 69 -9.73 -22.65 3.99
N LYS A 70 -9.24 -23.69 4.67
CA LYS A 70 -9.41 -25.09 4.22
C LYS A 70 -10.87 -25.55 4.14
N THR A 71 -11.78 -24.84 4.81
CA THR A 71 -13.22 -25.16 4.87
C THR A 71 -14.09 -24.17 4.10
N ASP A 72 -13.51 -23.03 3.71
CA ASP A 72 -14.20 -21.99 2.94
C ASP A 72 -13.23 -21.32 1.98
N TYR A 73 -13.37 -21.60 0.69
CA TYR A 73 -12.56 -21.00 -0.38
C TYR A 73 -13.18 -19.75 -0.98
N SER A 74 -14.33 -19.28 -0.49
CA SER A 74 -15.00 -18.08 -0.99
C SER A 74 -14.40 -16.78 -0.44
N GLY A 75 -13.69 -16.84 0.69
CA GLY A 75 -13.09 -15.69 1.33
C GLY A 75 -11.94 -15.09 0.50
N ARG A 76 -11.81 -13.77 0.57
CA ARG A 76 -10.78 -13.00 -0.14
C ARG A 76 -9.65 -12.51 0.78
N ASN A 77 -9.84 -12.57 2.09
CA ASN A 77 -8.81 -12.26 3.08
C ASN A 77 -7.99 -13.50 3.43
N VAL A 78 -6.68 -13.35 3.56
CA VAL A 78 -5.76 -14.44 3.88
C VAL A 78 -5.02 -14.17 5.20
N HIS A 79 -5.05 -15.13 6.11
CA HIS A 79 -4.18 -15.17 7.27
C HIS A 79 -2.88 -15.90 6.92
N PHE A 80 -1.83 -15.14 6.57
CA PHE A 80 -0.53 -15.73 6.22
C PHE A 80 0.24 -16.25 7.45
N GLY A 81 -0.10 -15.76 8.66
CA GLY A 81 0.68 -15.99 9.86
C GLY A 81 2.00 -15.22 9.84
N VAL A 82 2.83 -15.37 10.87
CA VAL A 82 4.14 -14.72 10.98
C VAL A 82 5.14 -15.43 10.06
N ARG A 83 5.04 -15.18 8.76
CA ARG A 83 5.80 -15.86 7.69
C ARG A 83 6.01 -14.96 6.49
N GLU A 84 6.71 -13.86 6.64
CA GLU A 84 6.85 -12.82 5.61
C GLU A 84 7.49 -13.36 4.32
N LEU A 85 8.50 -14.23 4.44
CA LEU A 85 9.12 -14.86 3.26
C LEU A 85 8.10 -15.73 2.49
N ALA A 86 7.37 -16.59 3.22
CA ALA A 86 6.36 -17.45 2.60
C ALA A 86 5.17 -16.63 2.07
N MET A 87 4.73 -15.60 2.79
CA MET A 87 3.70 -14.66 2.34
C MET A 87 4.08 -14.05 1.00
N GLY A 88 5.29 -13.52 0.87
CA GLY A 88 5.79 -12.96 -0.38
C GLY A 88 5.88 -14.01 -1.50
N ALA A 89 6.33 -15.23 -1.19
CA ALA A 89 6.38 -16.32 -2.18
C ALA A 89 4.99 -16.75 -2.67
N ILE A 90 4.02 -16.88 -1.75
CA ILE A 90 2.62 -17.19 -2.08
C ILE A 90 2.03 -16.08 -2.95
N THR A 91 2.25 -14.81 -2.58
CA THR A 91 1.80 -13.64 -3.34
C THR A 91 2.35 -13.66 -4.77
N ASN A 92 3.64 -13.97 -4.94
CA ASN A 92 4.24 -14.12 -6.27
C ASN A 92 3.62 -15.28 -7.05
N GLY A 93 3.38 -16.41 -6.40
CA GLY A 93 2.73 -17.59 -7.03
C GLY A 93 1.31 -17.28 -7.51
N LEU A 94 0.53 -16.55 -6.70
CA LEU A 94 -0.82 -16.10 -7.07
C LEU A 94 -0.80 -15.17 -8.29
N ALA A 95 0.12 -14.19 -8.31
CA ALA A 95 0.28 -13.30 -9.45
C ALA A 95 0.71 -14.05 -10.74
N LEU A 96 1.63 -15.02 -10.61
CA LEU A 96 2.08 -15.86 -11.73
C LEU A 96 0.97 -16.74 -12.31
N HIS A 97 0.06 -17.24 -11.46
CA HIS A 97 -1.09 -18.02 -11.91
C HIS A 97 -2.02 -17.19 -12.81
N GLY A 98 -2.10 -15.89 -12.56
CA GLY A 98 -3.05 -15.00 -13.25
C GLY A 98 -4.46 -15.03 -12.67
N GLY A 99 -5.27 -14.04 -13.01
CA GLY A 99 -6.63 -13.88 -12.51
C GLY A 99 -6.74 -13.42 -11.06
N ILE A 100 -5.63 -13.12 -10.40
CA ILE A 100 -5.57 -12.61 -9.04
C ILE A 100 -4.63 -11.40 -8.99
N ARG A 101 -5.08 -10.36 -8.33
CA ARG A 101 -4.29 -9.17 -7.97
C ARG A 101 -3.96 -9.24 -6.48
N PRO A 102 -2.83 -9.85 -6.12
CA PRO A 102 -2.53 -10.13 -4.73
C PRO A 102 -1.89 -8.93 -4.04
N TYR A 103 -2.21 -8.79 -2.74
CA TYR A 103 -1.46 -7.91 -1.84
C TYR A 103 -1.02 -8.65 -0.57
N ALA A 104 0.07 -8.18 0.02
CA ALA A 104 0.65 -8.72 1.23
C ALA A 104 1.04 -7.60 2.20
N GLY A 105 0.63 -7.71 3.46
CA GLY A 105 0.86 -6.70 4.48
C GLY A 105 1.72 -7.18 5.64
N THR A 106 2.63 -6.31 6.09
CA THR A 106 3.41 -6.48 7.32
C THR A 106 3.91 -5.12 7.81
N PHE A 107 4.55 -5.06 8.98
CA PHE A 107 5.28 -3.86 9.38
C PHE A 107 6.50 -3.66 8.50
N PHE A 108 6.86 -2.40 8.27
CA PHE A 108 7.90 -2.05 7.31
C PHE A 108 9.26 -2.64 7.65
N VAL A 109 9.63 -2.70 8.92
CA VAL A 109 10.88 -3.35 9.37
C VAL A 109 10.96 -4.81 8.96
N PHE A 110 9.84 -5.53 8.92
CA PHE A 110 9.79 -6.94 8.53
C PHE A 110 9.86 -7.17 7.01
N SER A 111 9.94 -6.10 6.21
CA SER A 111 10.34 -6.21 4.82
C SER A 111 11.73 -6.85 4.65
N ASP A 112 12.56 -6.83 5.69
CA ASP A 112 13.83 -7.55 5.72
C ASP A 112 13.68 -9.05 5.46
N TYR A 113 12.62 -9.66 6.01
CA TYR A 113 12.31 -11.07 5.78
C TYR A 113 11.62 -11.31 4.43
N MET A 114 10.95 -10.32 3.88
CA MET A 114 10.21 -10.43 2.61
C MET A 114 11.04 -9.97 1.39
N LYS A 115 12.14 -9.27 1.59
CA LYS A 115 12.99 -8.69 0.53
C LYS A 115 13.32 -9.64 -0.62
N PRO A 116 13.73 -10.92 -0.39
CA PRO A 116 14.03 -11.82 -1.50
C PRO A 116 12.83 -12.01 -2.44
N MET A 117 11.62 -12.06 -1.90
CA MET A 117 10.39 -12.24 -2.68
C MET A 117 9.97 -10.97 -3.40
N ILE A 118 10.16 -9.80 -2.80
CA ILE A 118 9.97 -8.50 -3.47
C ILE A 118 10.92 -8.40 -4.68
N ARG A 119 12.18 -8.77 -4.50
CA ARG A 119 13.17 -8.80 -5.59
C ARG A 119 12.78 -9.77 -6.69
N LEU A 120 12.28 -10.95 -6.35
CA LEU A 120 11.81 -11.92 -7.34
C LEU A 120 10.56 -11.43 -8.08
N ALA A 121 9.62 -10.80 -7.40
CA ALA A 121 8.46 -10.17 -8.04
C ALA A 121 8.90 -9.14 -9.10
N ALA A 122 9.87 -8.29 -8.74
CA ALA A 122 10.42 -7.30 -9.66
C ALA A 122 11.13 -7.93 -10.86
N LEU A 123 11.92 -8.99 -10.64
CA LEU A 123 12.63 -9.72 -11.67
C LEU A 123 11.67 -10.44 -12.64
N MET A 124 10.58 -10.98 -12.11
CA MET A 124 9.55 -11.68 -12.89
C MET A 124 8.48 -10.73 -13.46
N SER A 125 8.61 -9.42 -13.21
CA SER A 125 7.65 -8.40 -13.65
C SER A 125 6.21 -8.68 -13.18
N LEU A 126 6.05 -8.99 -11.89
CA LEU A 126 4.76 -9.29 -11.28
C LEU A 126 4.13 -8.04 -10.64
N PRO A 127 2.86 -7.73 -10.89
CA PRO A 127 2.16 -6.57 -10.33
C PRO A 127 1.63 -6.87 -8.91
N THR A 128 2.49 -7.29 -8.01
CA THR A 128 2.17 -7.54 -6.61
C THR A 128 2.15 -6.24 -5.80
N THR A 129 1.31 -6.15 -4.77
CA THR A 129 1.26 -4.99 -3.89
C THR A 129 1.72 -5.35 -2.48
N TYR A 130 2.64 -4.59 -1.93
CA TYR A 130 3.14 -4.74 -0.57
C TYR A 130 2.69 -3.57 0.28
N VAL A 131 1.93 -3.86 1.34
CA VAL A 131 1.40 -2.87 2.30
C VAL A 131 2.30 -2.88 3.53
N LEU A 132 3.25 -1.95 3.58
CA LEU A 132 4.32 -1.89 4.57
C LEU A 132 4.05 -0.74 5.53
N THR A 133 3.50 -1.04 6.70
CA THR A 133 3.08 -0.03 7.67
C THR A 133 4.13 0.18 8.77
N HIS A 134 3.92 1.18 9.65
CA HIS A 134 4.88 1.53 10.70
C HIS A 134 6.23 1.95 10.09
N ASP A 135 6.19 2.99 9.26
CA ASP A 135 7.20 3.37 8.29
C ASP A 135 8.44 4.08 8.85
N SER A 136 8.43 4.44 10.14
CA SER A 136 9.46 5.30 10.72
C SER A 136 9.60 5.09 12.23
N ILE A 137 10.43 5.89 12.88
CA ILE A 137 10.55 5.96 14.34
C ILE A 137 9.25 6.38 15.04
N GLY A 138 8.27 6.89 14.29
CA GLY A 138 6.91 7.22 14.78
C GLY A 138 6.02 6.01 15.06
N VAL A 139 6.57 4.80 15.23
CA VAL A 139 5.81 3.57 15.55
C VAL A 139 5.28 3.56 17.00
N GLY A 140 5.79 4.43 17.87
CA GLY A 140 5.39 4.55 19.25
C GLY A 140 6.15 3.59 20.18
N GLU A 141 5.42 2.92 21.06
CA GLU A 141 5.98 2.09 22.13
C GLU A 141 6.56 0.73 21.69
N ASP A 142 6.43 0.37 20.43
CA ASP A 142 7.00 -0.88 19.89
C ASP A 142 8.54 -0.91 19.97
N GLY A 143 9.17 0.26 19.99
CA GLY A 143 10.59 0.45 20.23
C GLY A 143 11.51 0.09 19.05
N PRO A 144 12.83 0.10 19.27
CA PRO A 144 13.84 0.04 18.20
C PRO A 144 13.84 -1.26 17.40
N THR A 145 13.29 -2.36 17.93
CA THR A 145 13.14 -3.60 17.16
C THR A 145 12.10 -3.51 16.03
N HIS A 146 11.27 -2.48 16.05
CA HIS A 146 10.19 -2.25 15.07
C HIS A 146 10.36 -0.94 14.28
N GLU A 147 11.39 -0.16 14.57
CA GLU A 147 11.70 1.11 13.93
C GLU A 147 12.55 0.90 12.67
N PRO A 148 11.99 1.08 11.47
CA PRO A 148 12.75 0.93 10.23
C PRO A 148 13.69 2.13 10.02
N ILE A 149 14.92 1.87 9.60
CA ILE A 149 15.95 2.86 9.29
C ILE A 149 16.41 2.71 7.82
N GLU A 150 17.03 1.57 7.49
CA GLU A 150 17.62 1.29 6.19
C GLU A 150 16.64 0.71 5.17
N GLN A 151 15.46 0.28 5.57
CA GLN A 151 14.50 -0.44 4.72
C GLN A 151 14.05 0.39 3.51
N LEU A 152 13.92 1.72 3.67
CA LEU A 152 13.53 2.58 2.56
C LEU A 152 14.63 2.65 1.48
N ALA A 153 15.88 2.81 1.89
CA ALA A 153 17.03 2.79 0.98
C ALA A 153 17.16 1.40 0.31
N MET A 154 16.96 0.33 1.09
CA MET A 154 16.97 -1.04 0.61
C MET A 154 15.92 -1.26 -0.50
N LEU A 155 14.66 -0.86 -0.30
CA LEU A 155 13.63 -0.99 -1.33
C LEU A 155 13.94 -0.16 -2.57
N ARG A 156 14.41 1.08 -2.39
CA ARG A 156 14.79 1.98 -3.50
C ARG A 156 15.98 1.47 -4.30
N SER A 157 16.81 0.60 -3.74
CA SER A 157 17.92 -0.02 -4.44
C SER A 157 17.51 -1.19 -5.35
N LEU A 158 16.28 -1.69 -5.23
CA LEU A 158 15.77 -2.79 -6.05
C LEU A 158 15.28 -2.26 -7.42
N PRO A 159 15.84 -2.73 -8.55
CA PRO A 159 15.32 -2.36 -9.86
C PRO A 159 13.88 -2.85 -10.05
N ASN A 160 13.09 -2.10 -10.81
CA ASN A 160 11.70 -2.43 -11.15
C ASN A 160 10.78 -2.62 -9.92
N VAL A 161 10.96 -1.80 -8.87
CA VAL A 161 10.03 -1.72 -7.74
C VAL A 161 9.53 -0.29 -7.62
N ASN A 162 8.22 -0.09 -7.66
CA ASN A 162 7.62 1.18 -7.29
C ASN A 162 7.61 1.29 -5.76
N VAL A 163 8.34 2.25 -5.21
CA VAL A 163 8.34 2.54 -3.78
C VAL A 163 7.60 3.84 -3.56
N PHE A 164 6.40 3.77 -2.98
CA PHE A 164 5.52 4.91 -2.77
C PHE A 164 5.29 5.14 -1.27
N ARG A 165 5.71 6.29 -0.77
CA ARG A 165 5.56 6.69 0.63
C ARG A 165 4.70 7.95 0.70
N PRO A 166 3.36 7.78 0.80
CA PRO A 166 2.42 8.89 0.76
C PRO A 166 2.48 9.74 2.02
N ALA A 167 2.32 11.05 1.87
CA ALA A 167 2.28 12.00 2.97
C ALA A 167 0.87 12.24 3.50
N ASP A 168 -0.18 11.92 2.73
CA ASP A 168 -1.57 12.21 3.09
C ASP A 168 -2.59 11.30 2.33
N ALA A 169 -3.87 11.69 2.37
CA ALA A 169 -4.95 10.92 1.75
C ALA A 169 -4.86 10.91 0.22
N THR A 170 -4.62 12.06 -0.40
CA THR A 170 -4.50 12.17 -1.87
C THR A 170 -3.35 11.32 -2.39
N GLU A 171 -2.20 11.39 -1.74
CA GLU A 171 -1.04 10.58 -2.13
C GLU A 171 -1.25 9.09 -1.81
N THR A 172 -1.98 8.75 -0.73
CA THR A 172 -2.34 7.35 -0.46
C THR A 172 -3.22 6.77 -1.57
N ALA A 173 -4.21 7.54 -2.04
CA ALA A 173 -5.02 7.15 -3.19
C ALA A 173 -4.18 7.01 -4.47
N ALA A 174 -3.22 7.94 -4.70
CA ALA A 174 -2.29 7.86 -5.83
C ALA A 174 -1.42 6.58 -5.79
N GLY A 175 -0.91 6.21 -4.60
CA GLY A 175 -0.16 4.97 -4.42
C GLY A 175 -0.99 3.72 -4.74
N TRP A 176 -2.24 3.67 -4.30
CA TRP A 176 -3.15 2.56 -4.63
C TRP A 176 -3.60 2.56 -6.08
N TYR A 177 -3.78 3.74 -6.69
CA TYR A 177 -4.02 3.85 -8.13
C TYR A 177 -2.87 3.21 -8.92
N LEU A 178 -1.61 3.55 -8.60
CA LEU A 178 -0.43 2.95 -9.22
C LEU A 178 -0.38 1.42 -9.01
N ALA A 179 -0.67 0.95 -7.80
CA ALA A 179 -0.71 -0.48 -7.49
C ALA A 179 -1.79 -1.22 -8.28
N ALA A 180 -3.00 -0.67 -8.35
CA ALA A 180 -4.15 -1.28 -9.03
C ALA A 180 -3.97 -1.33 -10.55
N THR A 181 -3.34 -0.31 -11.14
CA THR A 181 -3.16 -0.19 -12.60
C THR A 181 -1.83 -0.76 -13.10
N SER A 182 -0.90 -1.12 -12.20
CA SER A 182 0.38 -1.72 -12.59
C SER A 182 0.19 -3.06 -13.25
N GLN A 183 0.93 -3.31 -14.34
CA GLN A 183 0.88 -4.57 -15.09
C GLN A 183 2.13 -5.43 -14.91
N LYS A 184 3.28 -4.80 -14.66
CA LYS A 184 4.59 -5.47 -14.71
C LYS A 184 5.53 -5.06 -13.59
N THR A 185 5.08 -4.23 -12.66
CA THR A 185 5.93 -3.66 -11.62
C THR A 185 5.28 -3.83 -10.26
N PRO A 186 5.93 -4.49 -9.29
CA PRO A 186 5.43 -4.55 -7.94
C PRO A 186 5.46 -3.16 -7.29
N THR A 187 4.48 -2.88 -6.45
CA THR A 187 4.35 -1.62 -5.73
C THR A 187 4.45 -1.84 -4.24
N ALA A 188 5.41 -1.19 -3.60
CA ALA A 188 5.57 -1.13 -2.14
C ALA A 188 5.00 0.19 -1.62
N LEU A 189 3.93 0.11 -0.86
CA LEU A 189 3.29 1.22 -0.16
C LEU A 189 3.85 1.31 1.26
N VAL A 190 4.62 2.35 1.55
CA VAL A 190 5.28 2.58 2.85
C VAL A 190 4.45 3.57 3.65
N LEU A 191 3.80 3.10 4.72
CA LEU A 191 2.66 3.77 5.34
C LEU A 191 2.90 4.07 6.83
N THR A 192 2.45 5.24 7.28
CA THR A 192 2.61 5.69 8.66
C THR A 192 1.68 4.96 9.64
N ARG A 193 2.14 4.82 10.89
CA ARG A 193 1.30 4.50 12.04
C ARG A 193 0.64 5.75 12.62
N GLN A 194 1.40 6.82 12.75
CA GLN A 194 0.95 8.12 13.25
C GLN A 194 0.04 8.84 12.25
N ASN A 195 -0.83 9.69 12.77
CA ASN A 195 -1.66 10.56 11.95
C ASN A 195 -0.82 11.66 11.31
N LEU A 196 -1.11 11.96 10.06
CA LEU A 196 -0.55 13.08 9.30
C LEU A 196 -1.66 14.04 8.88
N PRO A 197 -1.40 15.34 8.80
CA PRO A 197 -2.34 16.30 8.26
C PRO A 197 -2.51 16.12 6.75
N GLN A 198 -3.62 16.60 6.21
CA GLN A 198 -3.78 16.75 4.77
C GLN A 198 -2.96 17.97 4.31
N LEU A 199 -2.22 17.83 3.23
CA LEU A 199 -1.37 18.87 2.68
C LEU A 199 -2.11 19.66 1.59
N ALA A 200 -2.19 20.98 1.75
CA ALA A 200 -2.94 21.85 0.82
C ALA A 200 -2.43 21.82 -0.65
N GLY A 201 -1.16 21.48 -0.86
CA GLY A 201 -0.56 21.34 -2.19
C GLY A 201 -0.59 19.92 -2.76
N SER A 202 -1.11 18.96 -2.00
CA SER A 202 -1.17 17.56 -2.43
C SER A 202 -2.17 17.38 -3.58
N SER A 203 -1.76 16.61 -4.59
CA SER A 203 -2.57 16.41 -5.79
C SER A 203 -2.24 15.09 -6.51
N LYS A 204 -3.03 14.79 -7.54
CA LYS A 204 -2.77 13.65 -8.46
C LYS A 204 -1.43 13.75 -9.20
N GLU A 205 -0.73 14.91 -9.15
CA GLU A 205 0.63 15.07 -9.66
C GLU A 205 1.63 14.10 -9.00
N ALA A 206 1.32 13.58 -7.80
CA ALA A 206 2.07 12.50 -7.14
C ALA A 206 2.26 11.27 -8.05
N LEU A 207 1.37 11.03 -8.99
CA LEU A 207 1.50 9.96 -9.99
C LEU A 207 2.72 10.13 -10.91
N LYS A 208 3.30 11.35 -11.00
CA LYS A 208 4.51 11.62 -11.77
C LYS A 208 5.80 11.24 -11.01
N GLY A 209 5.68 10.83 -9.76
CA GLY A 209 6.80 10.44 -8.90
C GLY A 209 7.40 11.58 -8.07
N ALA A 210 7.36 12.81 -8.56
CA ALA A 210 7.76 14.01 -7.84
C ALA A 210 7.01 15.24 -8.38
N TYR A 211 6.66 16.16 -7.49
CA TYR A 211 6.00 17.41 -7.83
C TYR A 211 6.24 18.46 -6.74
N VAL A 212 5.96 19.72 -7.03
CA VAL A 212 6.16 20.82 -6.08
C VAL A 212 4.89 21.01 -5.26
N ILE A 213 4.96 20.74 -3.97
CA ILE A 213 3.86 20.96 -3.02
C ILE A 213 3.80 22.42 -2.58
N ALA A 214 4.97 23.04 -2.30
CA ALA A 214 5.08 24.41 -1.88
C ALA A 214 6.29 25.10 -2.54
N ASP A 215 6.13 26.36 -2.90
CA ASP A 215 7.19 27.18 -3.46
C ASP A 215 7.79 28.05 -2.33
N ALA A 216 9.12 28.03 -2.19
CA ALA A 216 9.83 28.81 -1.17
C ALA A 216 9.59 30.33 -1.25
N ASN A 217 9.18 30.84 -2.39
CA ASN A 217 8.85 32.24 -2.61
C ASN A 217 7.37 32.59 -2.33
N LYS A 218 6.55 31.60 -1.98
CA LYS A 218 5.15 31.82 -1.57
C LYS A 218 5.04 31.52 -0.08
N ALA A 219 4.24 32.32 0.62
CA ALA A 219 3.95 32.03 2.02
C ALA A 219 3.46 30.59 2.16
N VAL A 220 4.18 29.78 2.92
CA VAL A 220 3.79 28.41 3.24
C VAL A 220 2.56 28.52 4.15
N PRO A 221 1.42 27.89 3.83
CA PRO A 221 0.31 27.84 4.77
C PRO A 221 0.79 27.22 6.10
N ASP A 222 0.37 27.80 7.24
CA ASP A 222 0.77 27.40 8.61
C ASP A 222 0.59 25.89 8.92
N ALA A 223 -0.21 25.19 8.11
CA ALA A 223 -0.46 23.75 8.25
C ALA A 223 0.72 22.83 7.82
N ILE A 224 1.78 23.37 7.23
CA ILE A 224 2.94 22.55 6.76
C ILE A 224 4.06 22.50 7.82
N ILE A 225 4.07 23.39 8.77
CA ILE A 225 5.03 23.40 9.88
C ILE A 225 4.28 22.94 11.13
N PRO A 226 4.51 21.72 11.65
CA PRO A 226 3.98 21.36 12.95
C PRO A 226 4.54 22.31 14.01
N ASP A 227 3.67 22.87 14.86
CA ASP A 227 4.12 23.59 16.05
C ASP A 227 5.10 22.69 16.82
N GLU A 228 6.34 23.14 16.96
CA GLU A 228 7.30 22.54 17.87
C GLU A 228 6.76 22.65 19.31
N LYS A 229 6.25 21.53 19.84
CA LYS A 229 6.00 21.34 21.27
C LYS A 229 6.68 20.08 21.75
#